data_bc6a5762244d162b595ef0f386b3b99c
#
_entry.id   bc6a5762244d162b595ef0f386b3b99c
#
_cell.length_a   1.000
_cell.length_b   1.000
_cell.length_c   1.000
_cell.angle_alpha   90.00
_cell.angle_beta   90.00
_cell.angle_gamma   90.00
#
_symmetry.space_group_name_H-M   'P 1'
#
loop_
_entity.id
_entity.type
_entity.pdbx_description
1 polymer ?
#
loop_
_entity_poly.entity_id
_entity_poly.type
_entity_poly.pdbx_seq_one_letter_code
_entity_poly.pdbx_strand_id
1 'polypeptide(L)'
;MATLIYSALTSLDGYVADEDGNFDWAEPDEEVHTVVNDLERQVGTYLYGRRMYGVLVAWETLDLADQPPFIREYAEIWRAADKIVYSTTLETVSSARTRIERAFDPATVRQGKASAASDLSVGGPDLAAQAI
;
A
#
# COMPACT_ATOMS: atom_id res chain seq x y z
N MET A 1 17.62 -0.39 11.08
CA MET A 1 17.35 -0.76 9.69
C MET A 1 15.86 -0.95 9.49
N ALA A 2 15.31 -0.42 8.41
CA ALA A 2 13.90 -0.58 8.09
C ALA A 2 13.58 -2.02 7.66
N THR A 3 12.34 -2.44 7.89
CA THR A 3 11.83 -3.74 7.50
C THR A 3 10.91 -3.57 6.29
N LEU A 4 10.97 -4.50 5.34
CA LEU A 4 10.02 -4.59 4.26
C LEU A 4 8.91 -5.56 4.69
N ILE A 5 7.67 -5.09 4.68
CA ILE A 5 6.52 -5.82 5.20
C ILE A 5 5.54 -6.09 4.06
N TYR A 6 5.03 -7.31 3.98
CA TYR A 6 3.88 -7.63 3.15
C TYR A 6 2.71 -8.03 4.04
N SER A 7 1.58 -7.36 3.88
CA SER A 7 0.36 -7.70 4.59
C SER A 7 -0.85 -7.64 3.65
N ALA A 8 -1.86 -8.45 3.92
CA ALA A 8 -3.08 -8.48 3.13
C ALA A 8 -4.24 -8.99 3.97
N LEU A 9 -5.45 -8.56 3.61
CA LEU A 9 -6.67 -9.17 4.13
C LEU A 9 -7.03 -10.36 3.21
N THR A 10 -7.27 -11.52 3.80
CA THR A 10 -7.57 -12.72 3.04
C THR A 10 -8.83 -13.40 3.57
N SER A 11 -9.44 -14.25 2.73
CA SER A 11 -10.41 -15.24 3.21
C SER A 11 -9.70 -16.32 4.05
N LEU A 12 -10.48 -17.17 4.75
CA LEU A 12 -9.88 -18.23 5.57
C LEU A 12 -9.05 -19.22 4.75
N ASP A 13 -9.36 -19.39 3.47
CA ASP A 13 -8.63 -20.31 2.59
C ASP A 13 -7.48 -19.60 1.82
N GLY A 14 -7.15 -18.37 2.20
CA GLY A 14 -5.96 -17.69 1.70
C GLY A 14 -6.11 -16.84 0.44
N TYR A 15 -7.33 -16.62 -0.05
CA TYR A 15 -7.54 -15.79 -1.23
C TYR A 15 -7.66 -14.31 -0.87
N VAL A 16 -7.05 -13.45 -1.69
CA VAL A 16 -7.11 -11.99 -1.52
C VAL A 16 -8.21 -11.34 -2.36
N ALA A 17 -8.76 -12.09 -3.32
CA ALA A 17 -9.86 -11.67 -4.20
C ALA A 17 -10.67 -12.88 -4.60
N ASP A 18 -11.91 -12.68 -5.06
CA ASP A 18 -12.71 -13.77 -5.60
C ASP A 18 -12.26 -14.13 -7.04
N GLU A 19 -12.91 -15.10 -7.67
CA GLU A 19 -12.56 -15.57 -9.02
C GLU A 19 -12.70 -14.50 -10.10
N ASP A 20 -13.49 -13.46 -9.84
CA ASP A 20 -13.68 -12.31 -10.74
C ASP A 20 -12.70 -11.16 -10.43
N GLY A 21 -11.82 -11.33 -9.45
CA GLY A 21 -10.88 -10.31 -9.02
C GLY A 21 -11.46 -9.28 -8.06
N ASN A 22 -12.67 -9.48 -7.57
CA ASN A 22 -13.31 -8.58 -6.62
C ASN A 22 -12.86 -8.89 -5.18
N PHE A 23 -12.73 -7.85 -4.36
CA PHE A 23 -12.35 -7.99 -2.96
C PHE A 23 -13.20 -7.14 -2.01
N ASP A 24 -14.39 -6.71 -2.46
CA ASP A 24 -15.32 -5.92 -1.65
C ASP A 24 -15.73 -6.66 -0.37
N TRP A 25 -15.77 -8.00 -0.42
CA TRP A 25 -16.03 -8.84 0.75
C TRP A 25 -14.99 -8.70 1.86
N ALA A 26 -13.81 -8.17 1.54
CA ALA A 26 -12.72 -7.98 2.49
C ALA A 26 -12.72 -6.59 3.13
N GLU A 27 -13.75 -5.77 2.90
CA GLU A 27 -13.83 -4.44 3.51
C GLU A 27 -13.82 -4.56 5.03
N PRO A 28 -12.81 -4.00 5.72
CA PRO A 28 -12.68 -4.15 7.16
C PRO A 28 -13.69 -3.32 7.92
N ASP A 29 -14.19 -3.86 9.05
CA ASP A 29 -14.97 -3.08 9.99
C ASP A 29 -14.05 -2.13 10.80
N GLU A 30 -14.65 -1.32 11.68
CA GLU A 30 -13.90 -0.34 12.46
C GLU A 30 -12.79 -0.97 13.30
N GLU A 31 -13.07 -2.09 13.94
CA GLU A 31 -12.09 -2.77 14.80
C GLU A 31 -10.90 -3.27 14.00
N VAL A 32 -11.14 -3.94 12.90
CA VAL A 32 -10.07 -4.45 12.01
C VAL A 32 -9.31 -3.28 11.39
N HIS A 33 -10.00 -2.25 10.94
CA HIS A 33 -9.35 -1.09 10.33
C HIS A 33 -8.44 -0.36 11.32
N THR A 34 -8.85 -0.28 12.58
CA THR A 34 -8.02 0.32 13.64
C THR A 34 -6.73 -0.46 13.85
N VAL A 35 -6.80 -1.80 13.83
CA VAL A 35 -5.60 -2.66 13.90
C VAL A 35 -4.69 -2.40 12.70
N VAL A 36 -5.27 -2.30 11.50
CA VAL A 36 -4.50 -1.99 10.29
C VAL A 36 -3.80 -0.63 10.42
N ASN A 37 -4.50 0.40 10.92
CA ASN A 37 -3.91 1.71 11.12
C ASN A 37 -2.73 1.65 12.09
N ASP A 38 -2.83 0.89 13.17
CA ASP A 38 -1.74 0.73 14.14
C ASP A 38 -0.49 0.12 13.49
N LEU A 39 -0.69 -0.86 12.61
CA LEU A 39 0.41 -1.47 11.85
C LEU A 39 1.00 -0.49 10.84
N GLU A 40 0.16 0.25 10.15
CA GLU A 40 0.58 1.14 9.07
C GLU A 40 1.27 2.42 9.55
N ARG A 41 1.07 2.84 10.79
CA ARG A 41 1.76 4.03 11.32
C ARG A 41 3.27 3.93 11.27
N GLN A 42 3.82 2.73 11.25
CA GLN A 42 5.26 2.50 11.20
C GLN A 42 5.80 2.53 9.77
N VAL A 43 4.93 2.56 8.77
CA VAL A 43 5.30 2.53 7.36
C VAL A 43 5.52 3.96 6.85
N GLY A 44 6.71 4.19 6.30
CA GLY A 44 7.04 5.47 5.68
C GLY A 44 7.04 5.45 4.16
N THR A 45 7.10 4.25 3.56
CA THR A 45 7.13 4.08 2.10
C THR A 45 6.32 2.87 1.70
N TYR A 46 5.43 3.06 0.72
CA TYR A 46 4.64 1.99 0.12
C TYR A 46 5.18 1.63 -1.25
N LEU A 47 5.31 0.34 -1.53
CA LEU A 47 5.69 -0.20 -2.82
C LEU A 47 4.45 -0.86 -3.43
N TYR A 48 3.99 -0.37 -4.58
CA TYR A 48 2.77 -0.85 -5.22
C TYR A 48 3.03 -1.28 -6.66
N GLY A 49 2.35 -2.35 -7.09
CA GLY A 49 2.11 -2.56 -8.49
C GLY A 49 1.06 -1.59 -9.02
N ARG A 50 0.94 -1.43 -10.33
CA ARG A 50 0.01 -0.49 -10.95
C ARG A 50 -1.43 -0.70 -10.51
N ARG A 51 -1.87 -1.96 -10.46
CA ARG A 51 -3.26 -2.28 -10.11
C ARG A 51 -3.59 -1.89 -8.69
N MET A 52 -2.72 -2.22 -7.75
CA MET A 52 -2.90 -1.85 -6.34
C MET A 52 -2.88 -0.33 -6.16
N TYR A 53 -1.98 0.36 -6.84
CA TYR A 53 -1.96 1.82 -6.83
C TYR A 53 -3.28 2.41 -7.34
N GLY A 54 -3.83 1.86 -8.42
CA GLY A 54 -5.09 2.31 -8.98
C GLY A 54 -6.27 2.21 -8.01
N VAL A 55 -6.24 1.21 -7.13
CA VAL A 55 -7.24 1.06 -6.07
C VAL A 55 -7.00 2.06 -4.94
N LEU A 56 -5.76 2.20 -4.48
CA LEU A 56 -5.44 2.95 -3.27
C LEU A 56 -5.30 4.45 -3.49
N VAL A 57 -5.12 4.90 -4.72
CA VAL A 57 -4.96 6.33 -5.02
C VAL A 57 -6.18 7.16 -4.62
N ALA A 58 -7.34 6.52 -4.46
CA ALA A 58 -8.55 7.19 -3.98
C ALA A 58 -8.37 7.85 -2.60
N TRP A 59 -7.44 7.34 -1.78
CA TRP A 59 -7.12 7.93 -0.48
C TRP A 59 -6.56 9.35 -0.60
N GLU A 60 -5.94 9.70 -1.72
CA GLU A 60 -5.38 11.04 -1.94
C GLU A 60 -6.44 12.13 -1.96
N THR A 61 -7.60 11.84 -2.58
CA THR A 61 -8.64 12.82 -2.83
C THR A 61 -9.95 12.57 -2.08
N LEU A 62 -10.02 11.51 -1.26
CA LEU A 62 -11.21 11.20 -0.49
C LEU A 62 -11.59 12.39 0.40
N ASP A 63 -12.86 12.80 0.34
CA ASP A 63 -13.37 13.84 1.24
C ASP A 63 -13.48 13.26 2.66
N LEU A 64 -12.76 13.85 3.59
CA LEU A 64 -12.66 13.35 4.96
C LEU A 64 -13.66 14.02 5.92
N ALA A 65 -14.41 15.02 5.47
CA ALA A 65 -15.27 15.82 6.35
C ALA A 65 -16.30 14.99 7.12
N ASP A 66 -16.91 14.00 6.45
CA ASP A 66 -17.96 13.17 7.03
C ASP A 66 -17.50 11.72 7.31
N GLN A 67 -16.20 11.47 7.29
CA GLN A 67 -15.68 10.13 7.49
C GLN A 67 -15.43 9.85 8.98
N PRO A 68 -15.58 8.56 9.40
CA PRO A 68 -15.21 8.17 10.76
C PRO A 68 -13.73 8.42 11.06
N PRO A 69 -13.35 8.57 12.35
CA PRO A 69 -11.95 8.83 12.71
C PRO A 69 -10.95 7.81 12.18
N PHE A 70 -11.30 6.51 12.13
CA PHE A 70 -10.37 5.49 11.65
C PHE A 70 -10.13 5.60 10.15
N ILE A 71 -11.09 6.07 9.35
CA ILE A 71 -10.92 6.32 7.92
C ILE A 71 -10.03 7.55 7.71
N ARG A 72 -10.28 8.63 8.45
CA ARG A 72 -9.46 9.85 8.37
C ARG A 72 -8.01 9.57 8.74
N GLU A 73 -7.80 8.78 9.77
CA GLU A 73 -6.46 8.41 10.23
C GLU A 73 -5.69 7.65 9.15
N TYR A 74 -6.32 6.66 8.52
CA TYR A 74 -5.67 5.92 7.44
C TYR A 74 -5.32 6.83 6.26
N ALA A 75 -6.22 7.72 5.88
CA ALA A 75 -5.97 8.66 4.79
C ALA A 75 -4.78 9.57 5.09
N GLU A 76 -4.66 10.04 6.33
CA GLU A 76 -3.52 10.87 6.76
C GLU A 76 -2.21 10.10 6.71
N ILE A 77 -2.20 8.84 7.17
CA ILE A 77 -1.04 7.96 7.10
C ILE A 77 -0.61 7.77 5.64
N TRP A 78 -1.57 7.45 4.78
CA TRP A 78 -1.29 7.19 3.37
C TRP A 78 -0.74 8.43 2.65
N ARG A 79 -1.36 9.59 2.87
CA ARG A 79 -0.94 10.85 2.23
C ARG A 79 0.45 11.29 2.69
N ALA A 80 0.80 11.03 3.93
CA ALA A 80 2.09 11.41 4.48
C ALA A 80 3.24 10.50 4.05
N ALA A 81 2.96 9.28 3.61
CA ALA A 81 3.98 8.32 3.20
C ALA A 81 4.47 8.56 1.78
N ASP A 82 5.69 8.15 1.50
CA ASP A 82 6.21 8.07 0.14
C ASP A 82 5.65 6.82 -0.56
N LYS A 83 5.41 6.90 -1.87
CA LYS A 83 4.87 5.78 -2.64
C LYS A 83 5.74 5.55 -3.88
N ILE A 84 6.01 4.29 -4.17
CA ILE A 84 6.73 3.88 -5.38
C ILE A 84 5.83 2.93 -6.14
N VAL A 85 5.50 3.27 -7.39
CA VAL A 85 4.65 2.46 -8.26
C VAL A 85 5.51 1.79 -9.31
N TYR A 86 5.48 0.46 -9.34
CA TYR A 86 6.24 -0.34 -10.32
C TYR A 86 5.33 -0.64 -11.50
N SER A 87 5.60 -0.01 -12.64
CA SER A 87 4.80 -0.19 -13.85
C SER A 87 5.61 0.14 -15.10
N THR A 88 5.45 -0.69 -16.12
CA THR A 88 6.06 -0.45 -17.43
C THR A 88 5.22 0.45 -18.33
N THR A 89 3.94 0.63 -18.00
CA THR A 89 2.97 1.32 -18.87
C THR A 89 2.41 2.62 -18.28
N LEU A 90 2.40 2.77 -16.96
CA LEU A 90 1.89 3.98 -16.32
C LEU A 90 2.81 5.17 -16.61
N GLU A 91 2.25 6.25 -17.14
CA GLU A 91 3.06 7.42 -17.53
C GLU A 91 3.09 8.49 -16.45
N THR A 92 1.98 8.67 -15.73
CA THR A 92 1.86 9.71 -14.70
C THR A 92 1.16 9.17 -13.46
N VAL A 93 1.38 9.86 -12.33
CA VAL A 93 0.68 9.56 -11.07
C VAL A 93 -0.19 10.74 -10.68
N SER A 94 -1.25 10.46 -9.92
CA SER A 94 -2.21 11.48 -9.48
C SER A 94 -2.12 11.78 -7.98
N SER A 95 -1.08 11.32 -7.31
CA SER A 95 -0.86 11.57 -5.89
C SER A 95 0.49 12.22 -5.63
N ALA A 96 0.59 12.99 -4.54
CA ALA A 96 1.85 13.57 -4.09
C ALA A 96 2.78 12.49 -3.51
N ARG A 97 4.06 12.80 -3.40
CA ARG A 97 5.08 11.93 -2.81
C ARG A 97 5.12 10.55 -3.47
N THR A 98 4.87 10.49 -4.78
CA THR A 98 4.76 9.24 -5.52
C THR A 98 5.69 9.31 -6.73
N ARG A 99 6.43 8.22 -6.98
CA ARG A 99 7.27 8.08 -8.17
C ARG A 99 6.99 6.76 -8.87
N ILE A 100 7.34 6.70 -10.15
CA ILE A 100 7.18 5.50 -10.96
C ILE A 100 8.55 4.87 -11.18
N GLU A 101 8.65 3.56 -10.96
CA GLU A 101 9.80 2.75 -11.31
C GLU A 101 9.38 1.73 -12.36
N ARG A 102 10.23 1.53 -13.38
CA ARG A 102 9.87 0.67 -14.51
C ARG A 102 10.11 -0.80 -14.25
N ALA A 103 10.95 -1.14 -13.30
CA ALA A 103 11.23 -2.52 -12.93
C ALA A 103 11.52 -2.62 -11.44
N PHE A 104 11.16 -3.75 -10.84
CA PHE A 104 11.50 -4.04 -9.45
C PHE A 104 12.95 -4.51 -9.40
N ASP A 105 13.82 -3.72 -8.77
CA ASP A 105 15.23 -4.06 -8.59
C ASP A 105 15.49 -4.33 -7.10
N PRO A 106 15.75 -5.58 -6.72
CA PRO A 106 16.03 -5.93 -5.32
C PRO A 106 17.18 -5.14 -4.69
N ALA A 107 18.22 -4.81 -5.46
CA ALA A 107 19.35 -4.04 -4.95
C ALA A 107 18.93 -2.61 -4.58
N THR A 108 18.13 -1.96 -5.40
CA THR A 108 17.60 -0.63 -5.13
C THR A 108 16.70 -0.64 -3.89
N VAL A 109 15.87 -1.65 -3.72
CA VAL A 109 15.00 -1.79 -2.55
C VAL A 109 15.83 -2.00 -1.28
N ARG A 110 16.89 -2.81 -1.34
CA ARG A 110 17.80 -3.00 -0.19
C ARG A 110 18.49 -1.70 0.21
N GLN A 111 18.91 -0.88 -0.75
CA GLN A 111 19.46 0.44 -0.47
C GLN A 111 18.44 1.36 0.18
N GLY A 112 17.20 1.33 -0.31
CA GLY A 112 16.10 2.08 0.29
C GLY A 112 15.83 1.68 1.73
N LYS A 113 15.84 0.36 2.03
CA LYS A 113 15.69 -0.15 3.40
C LYS A 113 16.82 0.36 4.31
N ALA A 114 18.05 0.32 3.83
CA ALA A 114 19.22 0.73 4.62
C ALA A 114 19.19 2.22 4.98
N SER A 115 18.64 3.06 4.11
CA SER A 115 18.60 4.51 4.30
C SER A 115 17.27 5.02 4.88
N ALA A 116 16.24 4.19 4.96
CA ALA A 116 14.91 4.62 5.41
C ALA A 116 14.86 4.77 6.93
N ALA A 117 14.17 5.81 7.39
CA ALA A 117 13.90 6.04 8.81
C ALA A 117 12.70 5.24 9.33
N SER A 118 11.83 4.80 8.44
CA SER A 118 10.60 4.04 8.76
C SER A 118 10.53 2.79 7.89
N ASP A 119 9.65 1.87 8.27
CA ASP A 119 9.47 0.62 7.55
C ASP A 119 8.88 0.84 6.15
N LEU A 120 9.08 -0.13 5.26
CA LEU A 120 8.51 -0.17 3.92
C LEU A 120 7.43 -1.24 3.87
N SER A 121 6.38 -1.01 3.09
CA SER A 121 5.31 -1.99 2.87
C SER A 121 5.18 -2.26 1.37
N VAL A 122 5.05 -3.54 1.01
CA VAL A 122 4.76 -3.93 -0.37
C VAL A 122 3.29 -4.34 -0.48
N GLY A 123 2.58 -3.76 -1.42
CA GLY A 123 1.16 -4.03 -1.69
C GLY A 123 0.96 -4.76 -2.99
N GLY A 124 0.12 -5.79 -2.96
CA GLY A 124 -0.20 -6.62 -4.11
C GLY A 124 0.62 -7.89 -4.16
N PRO A 125 -0.03 -9.06 -4.42
CA PRO A 125 0.66 -10.36 -4.36
C PRO A 125 1.71 -10.54 -5.45
N ASP A 126 1.51 -9.98 -6.64
CA ASP A 126 2.47 -10.14 -7.74
C ASP A 126 3.79 -9.43 -7.44
N LEU A 127 3.72 -8.20 -6.92
CA LEU A 127 4.92 -7.47 -6.53
C LEU A 127 5.59 -8.11 -5.32
N ALA A 128 4.81 -8.56 -4.34
CA ALA A 128 5.32 -9.22 -3.16
C ALA A 128 6.09 -10.49 -3.52
N ALA A 129 5.63 -11.25 -4.51
CA ALA A 129 6.33 -12.45 -5.00
C ALA A 129 7.72 -12.14 -5.54
N GLN A 130 7.91 -10.96 -6.14
CA GLN A 130 9.23 -10.53 -6.61
C GLN A 130 10.15 -10.09 -5.47
N ALA A 131 9.57 -9.65 -4.35
CA ALA A 131 10.32 -9.13 -3.20
C ALA A 131 10.81 -10.23 -2.24
N ILE A 132 10.21 -11.40 -2.31
CA ILE A 132 10.54 -12.53 -1.41
C ILE A 132 11.80 -13.26 -1.84
#